data_f327b7dc27163de1ab5228a69a40a4cf
#
_entry.id   f327b7dc27163de1ab5228a69a40a4cf
#
_cell.length_a   1.000
_cell.length_b   1.000
_cell.length_c   1.000
_cell.angle_alpha   90.00
_cell.angle_beta   90.00
_cell.angle_gamma   90.00
#
_symmetry.space_group_name_H-M   'P 1'
#
loop_
_entity.id
_entity.type
_entity.pdbx_description
1 polymer ?
#
loop_
_entity_poly.entity_id
_entity_poly.type
_entity_poly.pdbx_seq_one_letter_code
_entity_poly.pdbx_strand_id
1 'polypeptide(L)'
;IVFTDIADFTNLSEKDEQKALDLIQKQNEIIKPIVKSHNGEWLKEIGDGLLLSFASSLEAVRCSIEIQETLKDIDDLNIRIGIHQGDIFIKDGDVFGDDVNIASRVEGFAPIGGISISDKINKDISGVSDIKTAFLGHRKLQGVEQETKLSCIVSNKLPNATSTFNSFIYSISGLLIFWGIAEILNSFYALYQLESICEEITKIMAYFYIGVICILAGY
;
A
#
# COMPACT_ATOMS: atom_id res chain seq x y z
N ILE A 1 4.16 -10.77 19.65
CA ILE A 1 4.40 -9.32 19.76
C ILE A 1 3.54 -8.65 18.72
N VAL A 2 2.74 -7.66 19.13
CA VAL A 2 1.96 -6.80 18.25
C VAL A 2 2.41 -5.37 18.47
N PHE A 3 2.70 -4.66 17.39
CA PHE A 3 3.04 -3.24 17.37
C PHE A 3 1.98 -2.49 16.56
N THR A 4 1.52 -1.34 17.06
CA THR A 4 0.58 -0.48 16.34
C THR A 4 1.12 0.93 16.21
N ASP A 5 0.61 1.69 15.24
CA ASP A 5 0.97 3.07 14.99
C ASP A 5 -0.21 3.81 14.35
N ILE A 6 -0.50 5.05 14.76
CA ILE A 6 -1.55 5.87 14.14
C ILE A 6 -1.02 6.46 12.84
N ALA A 7 -1.70 6.20 11.73
CA ALA A 7 -1.29 6.73 10.43
C ALA A 7 -1.37 8.27 10.43
N ASP A 8 -0.30 8.90 9.89
CA ASP A 8 -0.16 10.36 9.78
C ASP A 8 -0.18 11.14 11.11
N PHE A 9 0.07 10.48 12.25
CA PHE A 9 0.04 11.09 13.57
C PHE A 9 1.00 12.28 13.71
N THR A 10 2.22 12.20 13.20
CA THR A 10 3.19 13.31 13.25
C THR A 10 2.64 14.57 12.61
N ASN A 11 2.04 14.46 11.43
CA ASN A 11 1.42 15.59 10.74
C ASN A 11 0.24 16.19 11.52
N LEU A 12 -0.52 15.35 12.21
CA LEU A 12 -1.64 15.79 13.05
C LEU A 12 -1.12 16.50 14.29
N SER A 13 -0.14 15.95 15.00
CA SER A 13 0.40 16.52 16.23
C SER A 13 1.09 17.88 15.99
N GLU A 14 1.72 18.08 14.82
CA GLU A 14 2.26 19.37 14.42
C GLU A 14 1.19 20.45 14.17
N LYS A 15 0.00 20.05 13.73
CA LYS A 15 -1.10 20.95 13.40
C LYS A 15 -2.06 21.20 14.58
N ASP A 16 -2.33 20.18 15.37
CA ASP A 16 -3.28 20.20 16.48
C ASP A 16 -2.89 19.17 17.54
N GLU A 17 -2.05 19.60 18.48
CA GLU A 17 -1.56 18.76 19.57
C GLU A 17 -2.68 18.22 20.45
N GLN A 18 -3.71 19.03 20.73
CA GLN A 18 -4.82 18.62 21.57
C GLN A 18 -5.62 17.49 20.91
N LYS A 19 -5.91 17.63 19.62
CA LYS A 19 -6.60 16.59 18.83
C LYS A 19 -5.76 15.30 18.76
N ALA A 20 -4.45 15.40 18.65
CA ALA A 20 -3.55 14.24 18.66
C ALA A 20 -3.62 13.49 20.00
N LEU A 21 -3.59 14.21 21.13
CA LEU A 21 -3.74 13.61 22.46
C LEU A 21 -5.12 12.97 22.65
N ASP A 22 -6.18 13.60 22.20
CA ASP A 22 -7.54 13.06 22.25
C ASP A 22 -7.66 11.76 21.44
N LEU A 23 -6.97 11.65 20.29
CA LEU A 23 -6.93 10.42 19.51
C LEU A 23 -6.20 9.28 20.23
N ILE A 24 -5.06 9.55 20.87
CA ILE A 24 -4.35 8.54 21.67
C ILE A 24 -5.25 8.04 22.80
N GLN A 25 -5.92 8.95 23.51
CA GLN A 25 -6.84 8.55 24.58
C GLN A 25 -7.97 7.69 24.04
N LYS A 26 -8.60 8.09 22.96
CA LYS A 26 -9.69 7.34 22.29
C LYS A 26 -9.22 5.98 21.81
N GLN A 27 -8.02 5.90 21.20
CA GLN A 27 -7.39 4.63 20.83
C GLN A 27 -7.28 3.69 22.04
N ASN A 28 -6.72 4.20 23.15
CA ASN A 28 -6.50 3.42 24.35
C ASN A 28 -7.79 2.90 24.97
N GLU A 29 -8.83 3.75 25.04
CA GLU A 29 -10.15 3.39 25.57
C GLU A 29 -10.82 2.27 24.77
N ILE A 30 -10.64 2.27 23.44
CA ILE A 30 -11.23 1.27 22.55
C ILE A 30 -10.42 -0.02 22.55
N ILE A 31 -9.11 0.08 22.44
CA ILE A 31 -8.24 -1.10 22.23
C ILE A 31 -8.04 -1.91 23.52
N LYS A 32 -7.95 -1.26 24.70
CA LYS A 32 -7.71 -1.97 25.98
C LYS A 32 -8.71 -3.11 26.26
N PRO A 33 -10.05 -2.92 26.14
CA PRO A 33 -10.99 -4.01 26.35
C PRO A 33 -10.86 -5.15 25.33
N ILE A 34 -10.54 -4.83 24.05
CA ILE A 34 -10.35 -5.83 23.00
C ILE A 34 -9.12 -6.68 23.29
N VAL A 35 -7.98 -6.06 23.64
CA VAL A 35 -6.76 -6.78 24.01
C VAL A 35 -7.03 -7.72 25.17
N LYS A 36 -7.75 -7.25 26.20
CA LYS A 36 -8.10 -8.07 27.36
C LYS A 36 -8.99 -9.26 27.01
N SER A 37 -9.97 -9.09 26.09
CA SER A 37 -10.86 -10.18 25.67
C SER A 37 -10.14 -11.29 24.93
N HIS A 38 -9.01 -10.98 24.27
CA HIS A 38 -8.13 -11.93 23.60
C HIS A 38 -6.93 -12.40 24.45
N ASN A 39 -6.98 -12.25 25.76
CA ASN A 39 -5.91 -12.64 26.68
C ASN A 39 -4.56 -11.99 26.33
N GLY A 40 -4.57 -10.80 25.73
CA GLY A 40 -3.37 -10.03 25.44
C GLY A 40 -2.92 -9.20 26.64
N GLU A 41 -1.64 -8.91 26.68
CA GLU A 41 -1.02 -8.04 27.66
C GLU A 41 -0.66 -6.70 27.04
N TRP A 42 -1.00 -5.61 27.73
CA TRP A 42 -0.63 -4.25 27.39
C TRP A 42 0.74 -3.96 27.98
N LEU A 43 1.80 -4.00 27.16
CA LEU A 43 3.17 -3.87 27.65
C LEU A 43 3.56 -2.41 27.80
N LYS A 44 3.39 -1.61 26.74
CA LYS A 44 3.88 -0.22 26.73
C LYS A 44 3.16 0.61 25.68
N GLU A 45 3.03 1.91 25.96
CA GLU A 45 2.70 2.96 24.99
C GLU A 45 4.00 3.63 24.51
N ILE A 46 4.19 3.76 23.21
CA ILE A 46 5.40 4.33 22.59
C ILE A 46 4.97 5.40 21.61
N GLY A 47 4.91 6.66 22.09
CA GLY A 47 4.30 7.73 21.30
C GLY A 47 2.81 7.49 21.09
N ASP A 48 2.40 7.43 19.85
CA ASP A 48 1.05 7.05 19.43
C ASP A 48 0.87 5.54 19.20
N GLY A 49 1.97 4.78 19.26
CA GLY A 49 1.99 3.34 19.07
C GLY A 49 1.78 2.56 20.36
N LEU A 50 1.30 1.32 20.20
CA LEU A 50 1.10 0.38 21.28
C LEU A 50 1.98 -0.84 21.07
N LEU A 51 2.58 -1.33 22.16
CA LEU A 51 3.29 -2.60 22.24
C LEU A 51 2.47 -3.58 23.09
N LEU A 52 2.02 -4.67 22.45
CA LEU A 52 1.20 -5.68 23.07
C LEU A 52 1.86 -7.05 22.96
N SER A 53 1.59 -7.96 23.89
CA SER A 53 2.02 -9.34 23.79
C SER A 53 0.86 -10.33 23.90
N PHE A 54 1.04 -11.48 23.27
CA PHE A 54 0.08 -12.58 23.28
C PHE A 54 0.84 -13.90 23.39
N ALA A 55 0.30 -14.84 24.14
CA ALA A 55 0.84 -16.18 24.22
C ALA A 55 0.60 -17.01 22.94
N SER A 56 -0.35 -16.59 22.09
CA SER A 56 -0.76 -17.28 20.86
C SER A 56 -0.72 -16.36 19.66
N SER A 57 -0.08 -16.81 18.57
CA SER A 57 -0.10 -16.13 17.28
C SER A 57 -1.52 -15.93 16.74
N LEU A 58 -2.40 -16.93 16.95
CA LEU A 58 -3.79 -16.86 16.50
C LEU A 58 -4.58 -15.80 17.27
N GLU A 59 -4.42 -15.73 18.59
CA GLU A 59 -5.08 -14.70 19.42
C GLU A 59 -4.58 -13.30 19.06
N ALA A 60 -3.28 -13.13 18.82
CA ALA A 60 -2.72 -11.86 18.36
C ALA A 60 -3.36 -11.40 17.04
N VAL A 61 -3.51 -12.33 16.07
CA VAL A 61 -4.12 -12.01 14.76
C VAL A 61 -5.61 -11.71 14.92
N ARG A 62 -6.37 -12.49 15.67
CA ARG A 62 -7.81 -12.26 15.91
C ARG A 62 -8.08 -10.95 16.62
N CYS A 63 -7.30 -10.66 17.66
CA CYS A 63 -7.35 -9.37 18.34
C CYS A 63 -7.09 -8.20 17.39
N SER A 64 -6.07 -8.32 16.55
CA SER A 64 -5.71 -7.28 15.58
C SER A 64 -6.79 -7.07 14.52
N ILE A 65 -7.47 -8.15 14.08
CA ILE A 65 -8.62 -8.05 13.17
C ILE A 65 -9.79 -7.32 13.84
N GLU A 66 -10.14 -7.68 15.08
CA GLU A 66 -11.23 -7.04 15.82
C GLU A 66 -10.93 -5.55 16.08
N ILE A 67 -9.68 -5.21 16.42
CA ILE A 67 -9.24 -3.81 16.57
C ILE A 67 -9.50 -3.04 15.26
N GLN A 68 -9.02 -3.53 14.13
CA GLN A 68 -9.18 -2.86 12.84
C GLN A 68 -10.66 -2.76 12.43
N GLU A 69 -11.45 -3.80 12.65
CA GLU A 69 -12.88 -3.77 12.37
C GLU A 69 -13.63 -2.75 13.25
N THR A 70 -13.23 -2.60 14.52
CA THR A 70 -13.82 -1.64 15.45
C THR A 70 -13.43 -0.20 15.13
N LEU A 71 -12.19 0.03 14.72
CA LEU A 71 -11.68 1.37 14.43
C LEU A 71 -12.10 1.89 13.05
N LYS A 72 -12.52 1.01 12.15
CA LYS A 72 -12.83 1.34 10.75
C LYS A 72 -13.79 2.51 10.57
N ASP A 73 -14.79 2.62 11.44
CA ASP A 73 -15.85 3.62 11.35
C ASP A 73 -15.59 4.81 12.29
N ILE A 74 -14.35 4.95 12.79
CA ILE A 74 -13.94 6.05 13.67
C ILE A 74 -13.13 7.06 12.86
N ASP A 75 -13.68 8.25 12.71
CA ASP A 75 -13.04 9.33 11.98
C ASP A 75 -11.65 9.66 12.55
N ASP A 76 -10.70 9.87 11.65
CA ASP A 76 -9.31 10.25 11.90
C ASP A 76 -8.47 9.21 12.70
N LEU A 77 -9.03 8.09 13.14
CA LEU A 77 -8.31 7.04 13.88
C LEU A 77 -8.03 5.83 12.99
N ASN A 78 -7.05 5.97 12.13
CA ASN A 78 -6.56 4.89 11.29
C ASN A 78 -5.24 4.38 11.82
N ILE A 79 -5.12 3.10 12.13
CA ILE A 79 -3.89 2.51 12.61
C ILE A 79 -3.31 1.49 11.64
N ARG A 80 -2.00 1.29 11.70
CA ARG A 80 -1.30 0.17 11.11
C ARG A 80 -0.95 -0.82 12.22
N ILE A 81 -0.94 -2.11 11.91
CA ILE A 81 -0.61 -3.16 12.86
C ILE A 81 0.46 -4.07 12.26
N GLY A 82 1.52 -4.32 13.03
CA GLY A 82 2.57 -5.29 12.73
C GLY A 82 2.59 -6.42 13.75
N ILE A 83 2.64 -7.68 13.29
CA ILE A 83 2.69 -8.85 14.16
C ILE A 83 3.94 -9.67 13.87
N HIS A 84 4.72 -9.92 14.89
CA HIS A 84 5.91 -10.78 14.85
C HIS A 84 5.95 -11.74 16.02
N GLN A 85 6.47 -12.93 15.78
CA GLN A 85 6.72 -13.92 16.83
C GLN A 85 8.20 -13.90 17.23
N GLY A 86 8.46 -13.66 18.49
CA GLY A 86 9.80 -13.63 19.03
C GLY A 86 9.81 -13.45 20.54
N ASP A 87 10.99 -13.38 21.11
CA ASP A 87 11.21 -13.27 22.54
C ASP A 87 11.25 -11.82 23.01
N ILE A 88 10.68 -11.56 24.18
CA ILE A 88 10.74 -10.27 24.86
C ILE A 88 11.32 -10.45 26.25
N PHE A 89 12.07 -9.46 26.71
CA PHE A 89 12.57 -9.37 28.07
C PHE A 89 11.99 -8.14 28.74
N ILE A 90 11.35 -8.34 29.89
CA ILE A 90 10.81 -7.23 30.69
C ILE A 90 11.74 -6.99 31.84
N LYS A 91 12.29 -5.79 31.97
CA LYS A 91 13.17 -5.38 33.06
C LYS A 91 12.83 -3.95 33.48
N ASP A 92 12.61 -3.76 34.77
CA ASP A 92 12.33 -2.46 35.40
C ASP A 92 11.14 -1.72 34.76
N GLY A 93 10.14 -2.47 34.26
CA GLY A 93 8.97 -1.91 33.56
C GLY A 93 9.22 -1.55 32.09
N ASP A 94 10.42 -1.78 31.59
CA ASP A 94 10.74 -1.58 30.17
C ASP A 94 10.84 -2.91 29.41
N VAL A 95 10.58 -2.86 28.10
CA VAL A 95 10.53 -4.05 27.24
C VAL A 95 11.71 -4.00 26.26
N PHE A 96 12.49 -5.07 26.26
CA PHE A 96 13.69 -5.23 25.44
C PHE A 96 13.59 -6.49 24.58
N GLY A 97 14.21 -6.44 23.41
CA GLY A 97 14.36 -7.60 22.52
C GLY A 97 14.51 -7.14 21.06
N ASP A 98 15.34 -7.85 20.31
CA ASP A 98 15.49 -7.60 18.87
C ASP A 98 14.17 -7.85 18.13
N ASP A 99 13.37 -8.81 18.61
CA ASP A 99 12.06 -9.14 18.04
C ASP A 99 11.01 -8.02 18.23
N VAL A 100 11.17 -7.16 19.25
CA VAL A 100 10.35 -5.95 19.42
C VAL A 100 10.63 -4.97 18.27
N ASN A 101 11.92 -4.79 17.96
CA ASN A 101 12.34 -3.94 16.85
C ASN A 101 11.88 -4.50 15.49
N ILE A 102 11.84 -5.84 15.34
CA ILE A 102 11.31 -6.47 14.15
C ILE A 102 9.80 -6.22 14.04
N ALA A 103 9.04 -6.36 15.10
CA ALA A 103 7.60 -6.13 15.12
C ALA A 103 7.24 -4.69 14.69
N SER A 104 7.96 -3.68 15.21
CA SER A 104 7.75 -2.28 14.81
C SER A 104 8.03 -2.03 13.33
N ARG A 105 9.05 -2.70 12.77
CA ARG A 105 9.37 -2.59 11.34
C ARG A 105 8.40 -3.35 10.44
N VAL A 106 7.85 -4.46 10.92
CA VAL A 106 6.77 -5.20 10.23
C VAL A 106 5.52 -4.35 10.14
N GLU A 107 5.19 -3.56 11.18
CA GLU A 107 4.08 -2.61 11.20
C GLU A 107 4.17 -1.62 10.04
N GLY A 108 5.34 -1.02 9.79
CA GLY A 108 5.54 -0.04 8.72
C GLY A 108 5.23 -0.55 7.30
N PHE A 109 5.08 -1.85 7.08
CA PHE A 109 4.64 -2.45 5.82
C PHE A 109 3.14 -2.73 5.78
N ALA A 110 2.40 -2.49 6.87
CA ALA A 110 0.96 -2.61 6.86
C ALA A 110 0.31 -1.47 6.05
N PRO A 111 -0.71 -1.75 5.24
CA PRO A 111 -1.55 -0.69 4.70
C PRO A 111 -2.27 0.04 5.84
N ILE A 112 -2.65 1.28 5.63
CA ILE A 112 -3.46 2.04 6.59
C ILE A 112 -4.75 1.26 6.86
N GLY A 113 -5.10 1.04 8.12
CA GLY A 113 -6.22 0.20 8.52
C GLY A 113 -5.98 -1.30 8.32
N GLY A 114 -4.74 -1.73 8.04
CA GLY A 114 -4.40 -3.11 7.76
C GLY A 114 -3.45 -3.75 8.76
N ILE A 115 -3.11 -5.01 8.51
CA ILE A 115 -2.29 -5.85 9.40
C ILE A 115 -1.21 -6.53 8.58
N SER A 116 0.05 -6.26 8.89
CA SER A 116 1.22 -6.95 8.34
C SER A 116 1.75 -7.99 9.33
N ILE A 117 2.16 -9.14 8.82
CA ILE A 117 2.64 -10.27 9.63
C ILE A 117 3.96 -10.82 9.08
N SER A 118 4.81 -11.29 9.99
CA SER A 118 6.02 -12.00 9.61
C SER A 118 5.74 -13.45 9.20
N ASP A 119 6.71 -14.09 8.52
CA ASP A 119 6.58 -15.46 8.02
C ASP A 119 6.33 -16.48 9.15
N LYS A 120 6.88 -16.26 10.34
CA LYS A 120 6.61 -17.10 11.52
C LYS A 120 5.11 -17.11 11.86
N ILE A 121 4.50 -15.91 11.97
CA ILE A 121 3.06 -15.77 12.22
C ILE A 121 2.24 -16.38 11.08
N ASN A 122 2.63 -16.11 9.82
CA ASN A 122 1.92 -16.65 8.67
C ASN A 122 1.90 -18.20 8.65
N LYS A 123 3.00 -18.84 9.07
CA LYS A 123 3.07 -20.29 9.21
C LYS A 123 2.17 -20.81 10.32
N ASP A 124 2.17 -20.17 11.48
CA ASP A 124 1.35 -20.57 12.63
C ASP A 124 -0.14 -20.55 12.32
N ILE A 125 -0.60 -19.57 11.53
CA ILE A 125 -2.01 -19.43 11.19
C ILE A 125 -2.41 -20.08 9.85
N SER A 126 -1.49 -20.72 9.14
CA SER A 126 -1.73 -21.27 7.79
C SER A 126 -2.83 -22.34 7.73
N GLY A 127 -3.12 -23.02 8.85
CA GLY A 127 -4.20 -24.01 8.97
C GLY A 127 -5.57 -23.43 9.35
N VAL A 128 -5.68 -22.12 9.56
CA VAL A 128 -6.91 -21.48 10.02
C VAL A 128 -7.73 -21.03 8.82
N SER A 129 -8.86 -21.70 8.59
CA SER A 129 -9.65 -21.54 7.35
C SER A 129 -10.34 -20.18 7.17
N ASP A 130 -10.62 -19.48 8.26
CA ASP A 130 -11.29 -18.18 8.31
C ASP A 130 -10.33 -16.99 8.17
N ILE A 131 -9.01 -17.23 8.25
CA ILE A 131 -7.98 -16.20 8.08
C ILE A 131 -7.24 -16.42 6.76
N LYS A 132 -7.29 -15.42 5.89
CA LYS A 132 -6.56 -15.43 4.61
C LYS A 132 -5.41 -14.43 4.67
N THR A 133 -4.33 -14.76 3.98
CA THR A 133 -3.14 -13.91 3.89
C THR A 133 -2.77 -13.66 2.43
N ALA A 134 -2.20 -12.50 2.15
CA ALA A 134 -1.60 -12.17 0.86
C ALA A 134 -0.12 -11.83 1.06
N PHE A 135 0.72 -12.31 0.16
CA PHE A 135 2.15 -12.08 0.20
C PHE A 135 2.50 -10.63 -0.14
N LEU A 136 3.27 -9.96 0.75
CA LEU A 136 3.74 -8.58 0.57
C LEU A 136 5.16 -8.50 -0.04
N GLY A 137 5.89 -9.60 -0.05
CA GLY A 137 7.26 -9.64 -0.58
C GLY A 137 8.30 -10.00 0.49
N HIS A 138 9.54 -10.11 0.02
CA HIS A 138 10.73 -10.19 0.86
C HIS A 138 11.22 -8.77 1.15
N ARG A 139 11.44 -8.45 2.42
CA ARG A 139 11.84 -7.11 2.86
C ARG A 139 13.08 -7.19 3.72
N LYS A 140 14.06 -6.32 3.41
CA LYS A 140 15.21 -6.12 4.27
C LYS A 140 14.82 -5.16 5.39
N LEU A 141 14.66 -5.69 6.58
CA LEU A 141 14.35 -4.88 7.75
C LEU A 141 15.65 -4.28 8.31
N GLN A 142 15.61 -3.04 8.76
CA GLN A 142 16.79 -2.36 9.28
C GLN A 142 17.35 -3.13 10.50
N GLY A 143 18.66 -3.45 10.50
CA GLY A 143 19.31 -4.21 11.57
C GLY A 143 18.99 -5.72 11.56
N VAL A 144 18.33 -6.24 10.54
CA VAL A 144 18.15 -7.68 10.30
C VAL A 144 18.98 -8.06 9.09
N GLU A 145 19.92 -9.01 9.27
CA GLU A 145 20.83 -9.41 8.18
C GLU A 145 20.11 -10.10 7.02
N GLN A 146 19.09 -10.92 7.35
CA GLN A 146 18.33 -11.68 6.37
C GLN A 146 17.05 -10.95 5.95
N GLU A 147 16.66 -11.12 4.69
CA GLU A 147 15.37 -10.68 4.22
C GLU A 147 14.24 -11.42 4.94
N THR A 148 13.30 -10.65 5.45
CA THR A 148 12.11 -11.18 6.12
C THR A 148 10.97 -11.25 5.13
N LYS A 149 10.36 -12.43 5.01
CA LYS A 149 9.15 -12.62 4.22
C LYS A 149 7.97 -12.06 5.01
N LEU A 150 7.21 -11.16 4.37
CA LEU A 150 6.05 -10.51 4.95
C LEU A 150 4.78 -10.87 4.19
N SER A 151 3.67 -10.92 4.93
CA SER A 151 2.32 -11.07 4.39
C SER A 151 1.37 -10.10 5.08
N CYS A 152 0.23 -9.80 4.46
CA CYS A 152 -0.85 -9.07 5.13
C CYS A 152 -2.06 -9.97 5.33
N ILE A 153 -2.84 -9.68 6.37
CA ILE A 153 -4.15 -10.30 6.59
C ILE A 153 -5.13 -9.73 5.55
N VAL A 154 -5.87 -10.63 4.91
CA VAL A 154 -6.88 -10.29 3.90
C VAL A 154 -8.27 -10.58 4.46
N SER A 155 -9.08 -9.54 4.53
CA SER A 155 -10.50 -9.65 4.90
C SER A 155 -11.30 -8.68 4.03
N ASN A 156 -12.53 -9.02 3.71
CA ASN A 156 -13.43 -8.10 2.97
C ASN A 156 -13.68 -6.77 3.71
N LYS A 157 -13.32 -6.72 4.98
CA LYS A 157 -13.49 -5.54 5.85
C LYS A 157 -12.19 -4.75 6.07
N LEU A 158 -11.04 -5.32 5.71
CA LEU A 158 -9.73 -4.70 5.92
C LEU A 158 -9.10 -4.31 4.58
N PRO A 159 -8.42 -3.16 4.49
CA PRO A 159 -7.59 -2.85 3.34
C PRO A 159 -6.43 -3.85 3.24
N ASN A 160 -6.01 -4.14 2.02
CA ASN A 160 -4.87 -5.02 1.77
C ASN A 160 -3.94 -4.39 0.73
N ALA A 161 -2.66 -4.74 0.77
CA ALA A 161 -1.66 -4.18 -0.14
C ALA A 161 -1.94 -4.53 -1.61
N THR A 162 -2.65 -5.63 -1.87
CA THR A 162 -3.00 -6.03 -3.24
C THR A 162 -4.00 -5.07 -3.89
N SER A 163 -4.93 -4.49 -3.12
CA SER A 163 -5.86 -3.49 -3.64
C SER A 163 -5.14 -2.20 -4.03
N THR A 164 -4.20 -1.76 -3.21
CA THR A 164 -3.38 -0.56 -3.48
C THR A 164 -2.44 -0.80 -4.68
N PHE A 165 -1.81 -1.98 -4.74
CA PHE A 165 -0.94 -2.36 -5.85
C PHE A 165 -1.71 -2.50 -7.17
N ASN A 166 -2.91 -3.11 -7.15
CA ASN A 166 -3.77 -3.19 -8.31
C ASN A 166 -4.23 -1.80 -8.79
N SER A 167 -4.63 -0.91 -7.88
CA SER A 167 -4.97 0.47 -8.22
C SER A 167 -3.80 1.19 -8.90
N PHE A 168 -2.57 1.00 -8.41
CA PHE A 168 -1.36 1.55 -9.02
C PHE A 168 -1.07 0.96 -10.41
N ILE A 169 -1.20 -0.37 -10.59
CA ILE A 169 -1.04 -1.02 -11.90
C ILE A 169 -2.10 -0.55 -12.89
N TYR A 170 -3.36 -0.43 -12.48
CA TYR A 170 -4.42 0.10 -13.36
C TYR A 170 -4.16 1.55 -13.75
N SER A 171 -3.61 2.37 -12.86
CA SER A 171 -3.22 3.75 -13.18
C SER A 171 -2.09 3.80 -14.21
N ILE A 172 -1.04 2.98 -14.04
CA ILE A 172 0.09 2.92 -15.00
C ILE A 172 -0.37 2.32 -16.33
N SER A 173 -1.14 1.24 -16.34
CA SER A 173 -1.65 0.63 -17.57
C SER A 173 -2.58 1.58 -18.32
N GLY A 174 -3.41 2.35 -17.62
CA GLY A 174 -4.21 3.41 -18.19
C GLY A 174 -3.36 4.48 -18.89
N LEU A 175 -2.27 4.93 -18.27
CA LEU A 175 -1.33 5.90 -18.86
C LEU A 175 -0.61 5.33 -20.09
N LEU A 176 -0.17 4.06 -20.05
CA LEU A 176 0.48 3.40 -21.18
C LEU A 176 -0.49 3.20 -22.37
N ILE A 177 -1.74 2.85 -22.11
CA ILE A 177 -2.77 2.73 -23.12
C ILE A 177 -3.05 4.11 -23.74
N PHE A 178 -3.17 5.15 -22.93
CA PHE A 178 -3.39 6.51 -23.40
C PHE A 178 -2.23 7.00 -24.28
N TRP A 179 -0.98 6.73 -23.89
CA TRP A 179 0.19 7.07 -24.70
C TRP A 179 0.24 6.25 -26.00
N GLY A 180 -0.04 4.95 -25.96
CA GLY A 180 -0.15 4.12 -27.17
C GLY A 180 -1.21 4.65 -28.15
N ILE A 181 -2.36 5.08 -27.66
CA ILE A 181 -3.40 5.73 -28.51
C ILE A 181 -2.89 7.04 -29.08
N ALA A 182 -2.20 7.87 -28.29
CA ALA A 182 -1.63 9.13 -28.76
C ALA A 182 -0.60 8.92 -29.88
N GLU A 183 0.26 7.91 -29.79
CA GLU A 183 1.24 7.54 -30.84
C GLU A 183 0.54 7.05 -32.12
N ILE A 184 -0.52 6.25 -31.98
CA ILE A 184 -1.32 5.80 -33.13
C ILE A 184 -1.99 7.00 -33.83
N LEU A 185 -2.60 7.90 -33.07
CA LEU A 185 -3.22 9.11 -33.62
C LEU A 185 -2.21 10.02 -34.30
N ASN A 186 -1.02 10.18 -33.73
CA ASN A 186 0.06 10.95 -34.33
C ASN A 186 0.56 10.31 -35.62
N SER A 187 0.64 8.99 -35.69
CA SER A 187 0.97 8.26 -36.92
C SER A 187 -0.10 8.44 -38.02
N PHE A 188 -1.38 8.38 -37.64
CA PHE A 188 -2.47 8.66 -38.58
C PHE A 188 -2.44 10.12 -39.08
N TYR A 189 -2.17 11.09 -38.20
CA TYR A 189 -2.03 12.49 -38.59
C TYR A 189 -0.86 12.68 -39.54
N ALA A 190 0.28 12.04 -39.32
CA ALA A 190 1.42 12.08 -40.25
C ALA A 190 1.11 11.45 -41.59
N LEU A 191 0.36 10.34 -41.64
CA LEU A 191 -0.13 9.74 -42.90
C LEU A 191 -1.08 10.67 -43.64
N TYR A 192 -2.00 11.32 -42.95
CA TYR A 192 -2.91 12.29 -43.52
C TYR A 192 -2.17 13.49 -44.15
N GLN A 193 -1.13 14.00 -43.48
CA GLN A 193 -0.27 15.06 -44.01
C GLN A 193 0.49 14.62 -45.27
N LEU A 194 0.98 13.38 -45.30
CA LEU A 194 1.64 12.79 -46.48
C LEU A 194 0.65 12.68 -47.66
N GLU A 195 -0.58 12.27 -47.42
CA GLU A 195 -1.60 12.17 -48.45
C GLU A 195 -1.96 13.54 -49.04
N SER A 196 -2.08 14.59 -48.22
CA SER A 196 -2.27 15.97 -48.62
C SER A 196 -1.10 16.48 -49.47
N ILE A 197 0.16 16.19 -49.10
CA ILE A 197 1.33 16.58 -49.88
C ILE A 197 1.37 15.83 -51.21
N CYS A 198 1.03 14.56 -51.27
CA CYS A 198 0.95 13.80 -52.51
C CYS A 198 -0.09 14.37 -53.46
N GLU A 199 -1.22 14.82 -52.94
CA GLU A 199 -2.28 15.46 -53.77
C GLU A 199 -1.79 16.79 -54.36
N GLU A 200 -1.08 17.61 -53.60
CA GLU A 200 -0.48 18.85 -54.12
C GLU A 200 0.60 18.58 -55.16
N ILE A 201 1.50 17.61 -54.94
CA ILE A 201 2.51 17.23 -55.91
C ILE A 201 1.86 16.73 -57.21
N THR A 202 0.80 15.94 -57.09
CA THR A 202 0.06 15.45 -58.28
C THR A 202 -0.54 16.58 -59.08
N LYS A 203 -1.09 17.61 -58.44
CA LYS A 203 -1.59 18.82 -59.10
C LYS A 203 -0.46 19.57 -59.82
N ILE A 204 0.68 19.77 -59.19
CA ILE A 204 1.85 20.42 -59.75
C ILE A 204 2.35 19.66 -60.98
N MET A 205 2.46 18.33 -60.90
CA MET A 205 2.87 17.48 -62.00
C MET A 205 1.88 17.56 -63.19
N ALA A 206 0.57 17.59 -62.90
CA ALA A 206 -0.45 17.75 -63.94
C ALA A 206 -0.31 19.11 -64.67
N TYR A 207 -0.08 20.22 -63.95
CA TYR A 207 0.15 21.52 -64.56
C TYR A 207 1.45 21.54 -65.39
N PHE A 208 2.52 20.92 -64.90
CA PHE A 208 3.76 20.78 -65.63
C PHE A 208 3.57 20.01 -66.95
N TYR A 209 2.82 18.91 -66.88
CA TYR A 209 2.52 18.07 -68.05
C TYR A 209 1.68 18.83 -69.10
N ILE A 210 0.69 19.59 -68.66
CA ILE A 210 -0.12 20.45 -69.53
C ILE A 210 0.75 21.54 -70.16
N GLY A 211 1.66 22.18 -69.40
CA GLY A 211 2.56 23.20 -69.94
C GLY A 211 3.54 22.61 -70.96
N VAL A 212 4.07 21.42 -70.77
CA VAL A 212 4.90 20.77 -71.79
C VAL A 212 4.14 20.42 -73.04
N ILE A 213 2.89 19.96 -72.94
CA ILE A 213 2.04 19.69 -74.10
C ILE A 213 1.74 20.97 -74.86
N CYS A 214 1.46 22.06 -74.18
CA CYS A 214 1.23 23.37 -74.87
C CYS A 214 2.46 23.86 -75.64
N ILE A 215 3.65 23.70 -75.03
CA ILE A 215 4.94 24.04 -75.69
C ILE A 215 5.20 23.20 -76.97
N LEU A 216 4.91 21.87 -76.84
CA LEU A 216 5.08 20.96 -77.97
C LEU A 216 4.03 21.13 -79.08
N ALA A 217 2.84 21.65 -78.73
CA ALA A 217 1.77 21.94 -79.68
C ALA A 217 1.93 23.28 -80.39
N GLY A 218 2.95 24.07 -80.03
CA GLY A 218 3.27 25.29 -80.70
C GLY A 218 2.36 26.52 -80.36
N TYR A 219 1.81 26.45 -79.13
CA TYR A 219 1.08 27.59 -78.51
C TYR A 219 1.96 28.30 -77.54
#